data_f35214b2a84deb7ee3709335c4e21123
#
_entry.id   f35214b2a84deb7ee3709335c4e21123
#
_cell.length_a   1.000
_cell.length_b   1.000
_cell.length_c   1.000
_cell.angle_alpha   90.00
_cell.angle_beta   90.00
_cell.angle_gamma   90.00
#
_symmetry.space_group_name_H-M   'P 1'
#
loop_
_entity.id
_entity.type
_entity.pdbx_description
1 polymer ?
#
loop_
_entity_poly.entity_id
_entity_poly.type
_entity_poly.pdbx_seq_one_letter_code
_entity_poly.pdbx_strand_id
1 'polypeptide(L)'
;MKDGLFDLLRKIEQKIGSDLSSVKKLIAKERKRPLTAAIFGQTGSGKTSLINAIFGTNFDVDDVKPCTKEPQAHKGHDSTGNPVIFWDLPGIGESVGADQAYLDLYAHYATTCDVVLWAFQADTRTITYDYSALETILSRIGTEEREKFLSRLFVVITKADAISHSPWIFARNGENVTIATSKETAVALGRKAAYFYDGLFGAHQADIVRRTFITSNPDVLVKLPDDFWMANSKAFLCHKGSFDDTRYTELVVAHPWARDELFRIYEQSRAVCCSAKYAFNLNAVKAKLAQNSEGAAMLRFGRSISKAGSTLAWSKVKALGLPVFFDRKTNQVIFDVEAID
;
A
#
# COMPACT_ATOMS: atom_id res chain seq x y z
N MET A 1 16.90 -6.97 16.09
CA MET A 1 16.48 -7.73 14.89
C MET A 1 15.03 -8.12 15.08
N LYS A 2 14.14 -7.63 14.22
CA LYS A 2 12.75 -8.07 14.21
C LYS A 2 12.71 -9.43 13.53
N ASP A 3 12.37 -10.47 14.27
CA ASP A 3 12.14 -11.80 13.73
C ASP A 3 10.99 -11.71 12.72
N GLY A 4 11.26 -11.89 11.45
CA GLY A 4 10.26 -11.89 10.40
C GLY A 4 9.27 -13.06 10.54
N LEU A 5 8.21 -13.07 9.72
CA LEU A 5 7.24 -14.17 9.67
C LEU A 5 7.95 -15.52 9.48
N PHE A 6 9.04 -15.53 8.73
CA PHE A 6 9.85 -16.73 8.49
C PHE A 6 10.49 -17.26 9.77
N ASP A 7 11.03 -16.37 10.60
CA ASP A 7 11.58 -16.79 11.90
C ASP A 7 10.47 -17.25 12.85
N LEU A 8 9.29 -16.63 12.76
CA LEU A 8 8.13 -17.08 13.54
C LEU A 8 7.65 -18.45 13.07
N LEU A 9 7.44 -18.65 11.78
CA LEU A 9 7.02 -19.94 11.22
C LEU A 9 8.08 -21.02 11.48
N ARG A 10 9.35 -20.72 11.32
CA ARG A 10 10.45 -21.63 11.65
C ARG A 10 10.47 -22.00 13.13
N LYS A 11 10.24 -21.04 14.03
CA LYS A 11 10.09 -21.30 15.48
C LYS A 11 8.84 -22.12 15.77
N ILE A 12 7.76 -21.92 15.02
CA ILE A 12 6.53 -22.73 15.13
C ILE A 12 6.80 -24.14 14.62
N GLU A 13 7.43 -24.33 13.46
CA GLU A 13 7.80 -25.64 12.92
C GLU A 13 8.71 -26.43 13.87
N GLN A 14 9.70 -25.77 14.45
CA GLN A 14 10.60 -26.38 15.44
C GLN A 14 9.87 -26.79 16.73
N LYS A 15 8.74 -26.18 17.04
CA LYS A 15 7.96 -26.43 18.27
C LYS A 15 6.73 -27.30 18.08
N ILE A 16 6.27 -27.53 16.85
CA ILE A 16 5.11 -28.40 16.57
C ILE A 16 5.31 -29.84 17.09
N GLY A 17 6.55 -30.25 17.28
CA GLY A 17 6.88 -31.55 17.90
C GLY A 17 6.78 -31.57 19.43
N SER A 18 6.62 -30.44 20.13
CA SER A 18 6.83 -30.44 21.59
C SER A 18 5.73 -29.76 22.43
N ASP A 19 4.99 -28.74 21.99
CA ASP A 19 3.94 -28.13 22.82
C ASP A 19 3.07 -27.10 22.10
N LEU A 20 1.81 -27.43 21.84
CA LEU A 20 0.78 -26.53 21.30
C LEU A 20 0.55 -25.28 22.16
N SER A 21 0.83 -25.32 23.46
CA SER A 21 0.64 -24.17 24.35
C SER A 21 1.68 -23.07 24.08
N SER A 22 2.92 -23.47 23.82
CA SER A 22 4.01 -22.55 23.47
C SER A 22 3.80 -21.87 22.12
N VAL A 23 3.25 -22.58 21.13
CA VAL A 23 2.86 -22.03 19.83
C VAL A 23 1.73 -21.01 19.98
N LYS A 24 0.70 -21.32 20.76
CA LYS A 24 -0.40 -20.39 21.06
C LYS A 24 0.10 -19.12 21.76
N LYS A 25 1.03 -19.23 22.70
CA LYS A 25 1.65 -18.08 23.39
C LYS A 25 2.47 -17.20 22.41
N LEU A 26 3.22 -17.80 21.49
CA LEU A 26 3.96 -17.08 20.45
C LEU A 26 3.02 -16.31 19.52
N ILE A 27 1.98 -16.95 19.03
CA ILE A 27 0.95 -16.33 18.18
C ILE A 27 0.25 -15.19 18.95
N ALA A 28 -0.09 -15.40 20.24
CA ALA A 28 -0.71 -14.37 21.06
C ALA A 28 0.21 -13.18 21.32
N LYS A 29 1.51 -13.42 21.51
CA LYS A 29 2.53 -12.36 21.65
C LYS A 29 2.66 -11.54 20.36
N GLU A 30 2.75 -12.21 19.21
CA GLU A 30 2.84 -11.54 17.93
C GLU A 30 1.56 -10.78 17.54
N ARG A 31 0.38 -11.28 17.94
CA ARG A 31 -0.89 -10.55 17.74
C ARG A 31 -0.96 -9.22 18.49
N LYS A 32 -0.24 -9.08 19.60
CA LYS A 32 -0.18 -7.84 20.39
C LYS A 32 0.87 -6.86 19.88
N ARG A 33 1.78 -7.30 19.03
CA ARG A 33 2.80 -6.43 18.45
C ARG A 33 2.15 -5.49 17.42
N PRO A 34 2.35 -4.16 17.52
CA PRO A 34 1.81 -3.24 16.53
C PRO A 34 2.42 -3.49 15.14
N LEU A 35 1.60 -3.36 14.10
CA LEU A 35 2.10 -3.13 12.76
C LEU A 35 2.76 -1.77 12.72
N THR A 36 3.99 -1.69 12.21
CA THR A 36 4.70 -0.43 12.03
C THR A 36 4.82 -0.09 10.55
N ALA A 37 4.31 1.07 10.16
CA ALA A 37 4.39 1.59 8.80
C ALA A 37 5.06 2.96 8.80
N ALA A 38 5.79 3.30 7.73
CA ALA A 38 6.31 4.64 7.50
C ALA A 38 5.86 5.15 6.13
N ILE A 39 5.68 6.47 6.00
CA ILE A 39 5.35 7.10 4.75
C ILE A 39 6.43 8.09 4.33
N PHE A 40 7.00 7.86 3.16
CA PHE A 40 8.05 8.64 2.52
C PHE A 40 7.46 9.48 1.39
N GLY A 41 8.17 10.49 0.95
CA GLY A 41 7.81 11.30 -0.20
C GLY A 41 8.00 12.80 0.05
N GLN A 42 7.87 13.58 -1.02
CA GLN A 42 8.09 15.01 -1.00
C GLN A 42 7.09 15.75 -0.10
N THR A 43 7.47 16.95 0.35
CA THR A 43 6.56 17.88 1.03
C THR A 43 5.36 18.17 0.13
N GLY A 44 4.16 18.20 0.72
CA GLY A 44 2.92 18.40 -0.02
C GLY A 44 2.37 17.18 -0.74
N SER A 45 3.04 16.04 -0.71
CA SER A 45 2.54 14.80 -1.37
C SER A 45 1.31 14.17 -0.71
N GLY A 46 0.75 14.78 0.34
CA GLY A 46 -0.48 14.32 0.99
C GLY A 46 -0.30 13.16 1.96
N LYS A 47 0.89 12.99 2.55
CA LYS A 47 1.21 11.92 3.52
C LYS A 47 0.27 11.93 4.71
N THR A 48 0.22 13.02 5.45
CA THR A 48 -0.64 13.18 6.64
C THR A 48 -2.12 13.05 6.30
N SER A 49 -2.56 13.63 5.19
CA SER A 49 -3.95 13.50 4.72
C SER A 49 -4.32 12.05 4.43
N LEU A 50 -3.40 11.27 3.87
CA LEU A 50 -3.60 9.84 3.61
C LEU A 50 -3.71 9.04 4.92
N ILE A 51 -2.82 9.31 5.89
CA ILE A 51 -2.88 8.69 7.23
C ILE A 51 -4.23 8.99 7.89
N ASN A 52 -4.66 10.24 7.89
CA ASN A 52 -5.95 10.66 8.44
C ASN A 52 -7.11 9.91 7.80
N ALA A 53 -7.10 9.77 6.48
CA ALA A 53 -8.16 9.09 5.75
C ALA A 53 -8.18 7.57 5.98
N ILE A 54 -7.02 6.94 6.16
CA ILE A 54 -6.92 5.49 6.42
C ILE A 54 -7.41 5.14 7.83
N PHE A 55 -7.07 5.96 8.84
CA PHE A 55 -7.32 5.64 10.25
C PHE A 55 -8.48 6.43 10.86
N GLY A 56 -9.06 7.40 10.13
CA GLY A 56 -10.11 8.27 10.66
C GLY A 56 -9.61 9.24 11.73
N THR A 57 -8.35 9.66 11.62
CA THR A 57 -7.70 10.62 12.53
C THR A 57 -7.81 12.05 12.01
N ASN A 58 -7.51 13.04 12.86
CA ASN A 58 -7.56 14.46 12.54
C ASN A 58 -6.23 15.13 12.94
N PHE A 59 -5.14 14.71 12.31
CA PHE A 59 -3.84 15.38 12.50
C PHE A 59 -3.78 16.64 11.64
N ASP A 60 -3.03 17.63 12.11
CA ASP A 60 -2.91 18.90 11.42
C ASP A 60 -2.33 18.70 10.00
N VAL A 61 -3.03 19.26 9.04
CA VAL A 61 -2.65 19.31 7.63
C VAL A 61 -2.66 20.78 7.22
N ASP A 62 -1.53 21.28 6.75
CA ASP A 62 -1.44 22.62 6.17
C ASP A 62 -0.99 22.49 4.71
N ASP A 63 -1.76 23.06 3.78
CA ASP A 63 -1.45 23.04 2.36
C ASP A 63 -0.39 24.10 1.97
N VAL A 64 -0.01 25.00 2.88
CA VAL A 64 0.87 26.14 2.61
C VAL A 64 2.25 25.98 3.26
N LYS A 65 2.34 25.36 4.43
CA LYS A 65 3.59 25.20 5.16
C LYS A 65 3.86 23.74 5.49
N PRO A 66 5.15 23.29 5.49
CA PRO A 66 5.52 21.98 5.98
C PRO A 66 5.10 21.83 7.45
N CYS A 67 4.17 20.91 7.73
CA CYS A 67 3.68 20.69 9.10
C CYS A 67 4.56 19.74 9.88
N THR A 68 5.12 18.73 9.20
CA THR A 68 5.90 17.66 9.84
C THR A 68 7.38 18.00 9.75
N LYS A 69 7.95 18.53 10.84
CA LYS A 69 9.40 18.82 10.95
C LYS A 69 10.19 17.69 11.62
N GLU A 70 9.52 16.85 12.38
CA GLU A 70 10.07 15.71 13.10
C GLU A 70 9.16 14.48 12.87
N PRO A 71 9.72 13.25 12.96
CA PRO A 71 8.92 12.03 12.85
C PRO A 71 7.77 12.00 13.85
N GLN A 72 6.55 11.86 13.38
CA GLN A 72 5.35 11.78 14.22
C GLN A 72 4.78 10.36 14.20
N ALA A 73 4.63 9.76 15.39
CA ALA A 73 4.03 8.45 15.55
C ALA A 73 2.50 8.57 15.71
N HIS A 74 1.76 8.13 14.71
CA HIS A 74 0.31 8.04 14.77
C HIS A 74 -0.09 6.63 15.20
N LYS A 75 -0.64 6.51 16.40
CA LYS A 75 -1.08 5.24 16.97
C LYS A 75 -2.57 5.05 16.74
N GLY A 76 -2.95 3.91 16.22
CA GLY A 76 -4.34 3.56 15.96
C GLY A 76 -4.54 2.05 16.06
N HIS A 77 -5.73 1.64 15.66
CA HIS A 77 -6.10 0.24 15.56
C HIS A 77 -6.66 -0.02 14.16
N ASP A 78 -6.40 -1.20 13.64
CA ASP A 78 -7.07 -1.65 12.43
C ASP A 78 -8.55 -1.98 12.70
N SER A 79 -9.32 -2.33 11.67
CA SER A 79 -10.75 -2.65 11.80
C SER A 79 -11.04 -3.90 12.64
N THR A 80 -10.02 -4.66 13.04
CA THR A 80 -10.11 -5.83 13.92
C THR A 80 -9.58 -5.55 15.33
N GLY A 81 -9.18 -4.31 15.62
CA GLY A 81 -8.67 -3.88 16.92
C GLY A 81 -7.18 -4.18 17.14
N ASN A 82 -6.42 -4.57 16.11
CA ASN A 82 -4.98 -4.75 16.27
C ASN A 82 -4.25 -3.39 16.25
N PRO A 83 -3.23 -3.19 17.09
CA PRO A 83 -2.51 -1.93 17.14
C PRO A 83 -1.69 -1.68 15.86
N VAL A 84 -1.75 -0.45 15.36
CA VAL A 84 -0.97 0.04 14.23
C VAL A 84 -0.24 1.31 14.64
N ILE A 85 1.02 1.42 14.28
CA ILE A 85 1.81 2.65 14.45
C ILE A 85 2.23 3.11 13.04
N PHE A 86 1.77 4.29 12.67
CA PHE A 86 2.14 4.93 11.43
C PHE A 86 3.11 6.08 11.71
N TRP A 87 4.25 6.07 11.04
CA TRP A 87 5.24 7.14 11.13
C TRP A 87 5.06 8.11 9.96
N ASP A 88 4.57 9.31 10.27
CA ASP A 88 4.59 10.44 9.35
C ASP A 88 5.96 11.12 9.43
N LEU A 89 6.69 11.12 8.33
CA LEU A 89 8.03 11.64 8.27
C LEU A 89 8.06 13.02 7.58
N PRO A 90 9.02 13.90 7.95
CA PRO A 90 9.24 15.13 7.22
C PRO A 90 9.36 14.88 5.73
N GLY A 91 8.74 15.74 4.91
CA GLY A 91 8.84 15.65 3.46
C GLY A 91 10.22 16.04 2.98
N ILE A 92 10.73 15.32 1.98
CA ILE A 92 11.96 15.70 1.27
C ILE A 92 11.65 16.76 0.22
N GLY A 93 12.67 17.49 -0.26
CA GLY A 93 12.54 18.54 -1.26
C GLY A 93 12.32 19.94 -0.70
N GLU A 94 12.59 20.16 0.60
CA GLU A 94 12.49 21.48 1.23
C GLU A 94 13.79 22.28 1.08
N SER A 95 14.92 21.68 1.42
CA SER A 95 16.25 22.27 1.26
C SER A 95 17.33 21.19 1.32
N VAL A 96 18.48 21.45 0.68
CA VAL A 96 19.59 20.47 0.63
C VAL A 96 20.06 20.07 2.05
N GLY A 97 20.13 21.00 2.99
CA GLY A 97 20.59 20.73 4.35
C GLY A 97 19.60 19.93 5.18
N ALA A 98 18.31 20.26 5.10
CA ALA A 98 17.26 19.54 5.79
C ALA A 98 17.10 18.11 5.21
N ASP A 99 17.18 17.98 3.88
CA ASP A 99 17.00 16.73 3.19
C ASP A 99 18.05 15.67 3.57
N GLN A 100 19.29 16.06 3.86
CA GLN A 100 20.31 15.11 4.35
C GLN A 100 19.92 14.48 5.68
N ALA A 101 19.43 15.29 6.64
CA ALA A 101 18.95 14.78 7.92
C ALA A 101 17.67 13.90 7.74
N TYR A 102 16.78 14.29 6.84
CA TYR A 102 15.57 13.52 6.56
C TYR A 102 15.88 12.18 5.87
N LEU A 103 16.88 12.11 5.01
CA LEU A 103 17.33 10.87 4.40
C LEU A 103 17.97 9.89 5.40
N ASP A 104 18.61 10.38 6.46
CA ASP A 104 19.06 9.55 7.58
C ASP A 104 17.88 8.95 8.35
N LEU A 105 16.85 9.76 8.60
CA LEU A 105 15.61 9.28 9.20
C LEU A 105 14.93 8.23 8.30
N TYR A 106 14.86 8.48 6.99
CA TYR A 106 14.27 7.54 6.03
C TYR A 106 15.04 6.21 6.03
N ALA A 107 16.37 6.22 6.05
CA ALA A 107 17.20 5.01 6.14
C ALA A 107 16.92 4.23 7.44
N HIS A 108 16.74 4.93 8.57
CA HIS A 108 16.36 4.30 9.83
C HIS A 108 14.98 3.62 9.73
N TYR A 109 13.95 4.32 9.24
CA TYR A 109 12.60 3.76 9.14
C TYR A 109 12.47 2.70 8.04
N ALA A 110 13.28 2.77 6.97
CA ALA A 110 13.40 1.75 5.95
C ALA A 110 13.79 0.38 6.53
N THR A 111 14.64 0.37 7.58
CA THR A 111 15.11 -0.86 8.21
C THR A 111 14.26 -1.30 9.41
N THR A 112 13.52 -0.41 10.04
CA THR A 112 12.81 -0.69 11.30
C THR A 112 11.31 -0.91 11.16
N CYS A 113 10.65 -0.37 10.11
CA CYS A 113 9.22 -0.54 9.88
C CYS A 113 8.90 -1.86 9.18
N ASP A 114 7.71 -2.42 9.45
CA ASP A 114 7.22 -3.64 8.81
C ASP A 114 6.83 -3.39 7.35
N VAL A 115 6.45 -2.15 6.99
CA VAL A 115 6.09 -1.73 5.64
C VAL A 115 6.40 -0.25 5.43
N VAL A 116 6.75 0.12 4.21
CA VAL A 116 7.02 1.51 3.82
C VAL A 116 6.19 1.89 2.60
N LEU A 117 5.58 3.08 2.65
CA LEU A 117 4.88 3.69 1.53
C LEU A 117 5.75 4.82 0.95
N TRP A 118 5.84 4.89 -0.37
CA TRP A 118 6.36 6.08 -1.05
C TRP A 118 5.22 6.83 -1.71
N ALA A 119 4.94 8.05 -1.23
CA ALA A 119 3.80 8.84 -1.65
C ALA A 119 4.20 9.87 -2.72
N PHE A 120 3.60 9.75 -3.90
CA PHE A 120 3.64 10.75 -4.95
C PHE A 120 2.30 11.48 -5.06
N GLN A 121 2.34 12.74 -5.42
CA GLN A 121 1.14 13.49 -5.77
C GLN A 121 0.78 13.22 -7.25
N ALA A 122 -0.49 12.99 -7.55
CA ALA A 122 -0.94 12.55 -8.87
C ALA A 122 -0.65 13.56 -10.01
N ASP A 123 -0.66 14.85 -9.73
CA ASP A 123 -0.37 15.92 -10.71
C ASP A 123 1.14 16.18 -10.89
N THR A 124 2.01 15.61 -10.06
CA THR A 124 3.47 15.66 -10.24
C THR A 124 3.87 14.98 -11.54
N ARG A 125 4.87 15.53 -12.21
CA ARG A 125 5.42 15.00 -13.48
C ARG A 125 6.86 14.54 -13.38
N THR A 126 7.54 14.86 -12.28
CA THR A 126 8.95 14.56 -12.06
C THR A 126 9.13 13.52 -10.98
N ILE A 127 10.05 12.60 -11.20
CA ILE A 127 10.39 11.52 -10.27
C ILE A 127 11.88 11.53 -9.90
N THR A 128 12.68 12.34 -10.59
CA THR A 128 14.13 12.33 -10.48
C THR A 128 14.61 12.53 -9.05
N TYR A 129 13.96 13.43 -8.30
CA TYR A 129 14.32 13.71 -6.93
C TYR A 129 14.05 12.52 -6.00
N ASP A 130 12.88 11.92 -6.13
CA ASP A 130 12.49 10.74 -5.35
C ASP A 130 13.38 9.53 -5.65
N TYR A 131 13.73 9.34 -6.93
CA TYR A 131 14.68 8.31 -7.34
C TYR A 131 16.06 8.53 -6.71
N SER A 132 16.59 9.77 -6.75
CA SER A 132 17.87 10.11 -6.11
C SER A 132 17.82 9.92 -4.60
N ALA A 133 16.68 10.22 -3.97
CA ALA A 133 16.47 9.97 -2.55
C ALA A 133 16.46 8.47 -2.23
N LEU A 134 15.78 7.65 -3.05
CA LEU A 134 15.81 6.19 -2.90
C LEU A 134 17.25 5.65 -2.99
N GLU A 135 18.02 6.06 -4.02
CA GLU A 135 19.43 5.66 -4.17
C GLU A 135 20.26 6.03 -2.94
N THR A 136 20.05 7.23 -2.40
CA THR A 136 20.74 7.68 -1.18
C THR A 136 20.38 6.82 0.03
N ILE A 137 19.10 6.49 0.21
CA ILE A 137 18.65 5.60 1.29
C ILE A 137 19.30 4.21 1.11
N LEU A 138 19.24 3.66 -0.10
CA LEU A 138 19.85 2.36 -0.40
C LEU A 138 21.37 2.36 -0.15
N SER A 139 22.06 3.47 -0.40
CA SER A 139 23.49 3.58 -0.10
C SER A 139 23.83 3.57 1.39
N ARG A 140 22.88 4.00 2.25
CA ARG A 140 23.04 4.10 3.71
C ARG A 140 22.69 2.83 4.47
N ILE A 141 21.97 1.91 3.85
CA ILE A 141 21.58 0.64 4.46
C ILE A 141 22.42 -0.51 3.89
N GLY A 142 22.61 -1.56 4.69
CA GLY A 142 23.41 -2.73 4.29
C GLY A 142 22.75 -3.51 3.14
N THR A 143 23.55 -4.26 2.39
CA THR A 143 23.07 -5.01 1.20
C THR A 143 21.91 -5.96 1.53
N GLU A 144 21.97 -6.68 2.64
CA GLU A 144 20.89 -7.58 3.08
C GLU A 144 19.60 -6.81 3.40
N GLU A 145 19.71 -5.61 3.99
CA GLU A 145 18.57 -4.79 4.32
C GLU A 145 17.95 -4.10 3.08
N ARG A 146 18.72 -3.89 1.99
CA ARG A 146 18.21 -3.33 0.73
C ARG A 146 17.12 -4.22 0.12
N GLU A 147 17.38 -5.52 -0.03
CA GLU A 147 16.40 -6.46 -0.59
C GLU A 147 15.14 -6.51 0.27
N LYS A 148 15.29 -6.56 1.60
CA LYS A 148 14.16 -6.53 2.54
C LYS A 148 13.37 -5.23 2.43
N PHE A 149 14.05 -4.09 2.36
CA PHE A 149 13.41 -2.79 2.24
C PHE A 149 12.62 -2.67 0.92
N LEU A 150 13.26 -2.98 -0.21
CA LEU A 150 12.61 -2.92 -1.53
C LEU A 150 11.37 -3.83 -1.60
N SER A 151 11.40 -4.99 -0.95
CA SER A 151 10.27 -5.92 -0.90
C SER A 151 9.12 -5.44 0.00
N ARG A 152 9.38 -4.53 0.94
CA ARG A 152 8.39 -3.91 1.85
C ARG A 152 7.91 -2.54 1.37
N LEU A 153 8.60 -1.96 0.40
CA LEU A 153 8.28 -0.66 -0.17
C LEU A 153 7.20 -0.80 -1.22
N PHE A 154 6.15 0.03 -1.14
CA PHE A 154 5.20 0.17 -2.21
C PHE A 154 4.85 1.63 -2.51
N VAL A 155 4.47 1.89 -3.75
CA VAL A 155 4.17 3.22 -4.26
C VAL A 155 2.69 3.53 -4.11
N VAL A 156 2.40 4.71 -3.55
CA VAL A 156 1.05 5.27 -3.44
C VAL A 156 1.00 6.60 -4.16
N ILE A 157 0.03 6.77 -5.05
CA ILE A 157 -0.23 8.03 -5.73
C ILE A 157 -1.45 8.67 -5.08
N THR A 158 -1.19 9.72 -4.32
CA THR A 158 -2.19 10.49 -3.59
C THR A 158 -2.86 11.54 -4.48
N LYS A 159 -3.90 12.18 -3.98
CA LYS A 159 -4.60 13.27 -4.70
C LYS A 159 -5.00 12.86 -6.12
N ALA A 160 -5.43 11.61 -6.31
CA ALA A 160 -5.88 11.11 -7.61
C ALA A 160 -7.01 11.97 -8.20
N ASP A 161 -7.76 12.67 -7.35
CA ASP A 161 -8.79 13.64 -7.70
C ASP A 161 -8.25 14.91 -8.38
N ALA A 162 -6.96 15.20 -8.28
CA ALA A 162 -6.32 16.32 -8.97
C ALA A 162 -6.03 16.03 -10.46
N ILE A 163 -6.14 14.78 -10.90
CA ILE A 163 -6.06 14.45 -12.33
C ILE A 163 -7.34 14.95 -13.01
N SER A 164 -7.18 15.89 -13.92
CA SER A 164 -8.23 16.70 -14.55
C SER A 164 -9.15 15.96 -15.53
N HIS A 165 -9.20 14.65 -15.52
CA HIS A 165 -10.12 13.87 -16.35
C HIS A 165 -11.38 13.56 -15.54
N SER A 166 -12.25 14.54 -15.50
CA SER A 166 -13.60 14.44 -14.96
C SER A 166 -14.53 13.72 -15.96
N PRO A 167 -15.58 13.01 -15.54
CA PRO A 167 -16.13 13.04 -14.21
C PRO A 167 -15.77 11.84 -13.33
N TRP A 168 -15.64 12.10 -12.04
CA TRP A 168 -15.74 11.10 -11.00
C TRP A 168 -17.21 10.69 -10.85
N ILE A 169 -17.47 9.40 -10.75
CA ILE A 169 -18.83 8.85 -10.66
C ILE A 169 -19.11 8.52 -9.19
N PHE A 170 -20.14 9.15 -8.66
CA PHE A 170 -20.61 8.91 -7.29
C PHE A 170 -21.83 8.01 -7.34
N ALA A 171 -21.74 6.80 -6.77
CA ALA A 171 -22.84 5.87 -6.69
C ALA A 171 -23.40 5.88 -5.26
N ARG A 172 -24.59 6.41 -5.10
CA ARG A 172 -25.31 6.46 -3.82
C ARG A 172 -25.99 5.13 -3.53
N ASN A 173 -25.86 4.67 -2.28
CA ASN A 173 -26.62 3.54 -1.75
C ASN A 173 -27.11 3.88 -0.33
N GLY A 174 -28.34 4.41 -0.24
CA GLY A 174 -28.88 4.98 1.01
C GLY A 174 -28.06 6.20 1.44
N GLU A 175 -27.56 6.20 2.68
CA GLU A 175 -26.72 7.28 3.23
C GLU A 175 -25.23 7.13 2.87
N ASN A 176 -24.84 6.09 2.15
CA ASN A 176 -23.46 5.84 1.76
C ASN A 176 -23.24 6.14 0.28
N VAL A 177 -22.07 6.70 -0.04
CA VAL A 177 -21.65 6.98 -1.41
C VAL A 177 -20.35 6.24 -1.67
N THR A 178 -20.29 5.50 -2.77
CA THR A 178 -19.08 4.94 -3.32
C THR A 178 -18.61 5.75 -4.50
N ILE A 179 -17.29 5.88 -4.65
CA ILE A 179 -16.69 6.64 -5.73
C ILE A 179 -16.09 5.68 -6.75
N ALA A 180 -16.39 5.92 -8.01
CA ALA A 180 -15.79 5.25 -9.15
C ALA A 180 -15.23 6.30 -10.12
N THR A 181 -14.35 5.85 -10.99
CA THR A 181 -13.79 6.67 -12.09
C THR A 181 -14.48 6.36 -13.40
N SER A 182 -14.50 7.33 -14.32
CA SER A 182 -14.78 7.02 -15.73
C SER A 182 -13.70 6.09 -16.29
N LYS A 183 -13.97 5.47 -17.41
CA LYS A 183 -12.99 4.60 -18.10
C LYS A 183 -11.72 5.37 -18.47
N GLU A 184 -11.87 6.60 -18.95
CA GLU A 184 -10.77 7.48 -19.34
C GLU A 184 -9.91 7.85 -18.13
N THR A 185 -10.53 8.21 -17.00
CA THR A 185 -9.82 8.49 -15.74
C THR A 185 -9.11 7.24 -15.22
N ALA A 186 -9.74 6.07 -15.29
CA ALA A 186 -9.10 4.80 -14.88
C ALA A 186 -7.84 4.51 -15.71
N VAL A 187 -7.88 4.73 -17.04
CA VAL A 187 -6.72 4.58 -17.93
C VAL A 187 -5.63 5.60 -17.58
N ALA A 188 -5.99 6.87 -17.34
CA ALA A 188 -5.02 7.90 -16.96
C ALA A 188 -4.32 7.58 -15.63
N LEU A 189 -5.09 7.13 -14.62
CA LEU A 189 -4.56 6.68 -13.33
C LEU A 189 -3.65 5.44 -13.49
N GLY A 190 -4.03 4.49 -14.34
CA GLY A 190 -3.20 3.32 -14.64
C GLY A 190 -1.85 3.69 -15.25
N ARG A 191 -1.84 4.62 -16.22
CA ARG A 191 -0.59 5.13 -16.81
C ARG A 191 0.28 5.87 -15.80
N LYS A 192 -0.33 6.66 -14.92
CA LYS A 192 0.39 7.32 -13.81
C LYS A 192 0.98 6.30 -12.85
N ALA A 193 0.21 5.28 -12.49
CA ALA A 193 0.67 4.22 -11.61
C ALA A 193 1.91 3.51 -12.17
N ALA A 194 1.89 3.15 -13.46
CA ALA A 194 3.02 2.54 -14.14
C ALA A 194 4.23 3.50 -14.16
N TYR A 195 4.04 4.75 -14.59
CA TYR A 195 5.12 5.74 -14.67
C TYR A 195 5.86 5.93 -13.34
N PHE A 196 5.14 6.08 -12.23
CA PHE A 196 5.78 6.29 -10.93
C PHE A 196 6.38 5.01 -10.36
N TYR A 197 5.75 3.87 -10.59
CA TYR A 197 6.28 2.58 -10.17
C TYR A 197 7.60 2.27 -10.89
N ASP A 198 7.59 2.34 -12.21
CA ASP A 198 8.76 2.06 -13.05
C ASP A 198 9.87 3.09 -12.83
N GLY A 199 9.50 4.35 -12.67
CA GLY A 199 10.46 5.41 -12.43
C GLY A 199 11.14 5.35 -11.08
N LEU A 200 10.43 4.94 -10.01
CA LEU A 200 11.03 4.80 -8.68
C LEU A 200 11.88 3.53 -8.58
N PHE A 201 11.34 2.41 -9.00
CA PHE A 201 12.03 1.14 -8.85
C PHE A 201 13.05 0.87 -9.96
N GLY A 202 12.83 1.35 -11.18
CA GLY A 202 13.79 1.36 -12.29
C GLY A 202 14.73 0.16 -12.33
N ALA A 203 16.01 0.41 -12.07
CA ALA A 203 17.07 -0.59 -12.04
C ALA A 203 16.92 -1.63 -10.90
N HIS A 204 16.14 -1.33 -9.86
CA HIS A 204 15.98 -2.22 -8.71
C HIS A 204 14.88 -3.26 -8.86
N GLN A 205 14.09 -3.22 -9.93
CA GLN A 205 12.99 -4.20 -10.12
C GLN A 205 13.49 -5.65 -10.09
N ALA A 206 14.70 -5.90 -10.58
CA ALA A 206 15.31 -7.22 -10.57
C ALA A 206 15.57 -7.78 -9.16
N ASP A 207 15.66 -6.92 -8.16
CA ASP A 207 15.98 -7.29 -6.77
C ASP A 207 14.73 -7.41 -5.88
N ILE A 208 13.56 -7.02 -6.38
CA ILE A 208 12.33 -7.04 -5.60
C ILE A 208 11.78 -8.45 -5.51
N VAL A 209 11.65 -8.95 -4.28
CA VAL A 209 10.98 -10.22 -3.99
C VAL A 209 9.54 -9.96 -3.56
N ARG A 210 8.60 -10.58 -4.25
CA ARG A 210 7.17 -10.55 -3.95
C ARG A 210 6.71 -11.89 -3.41
N ARG A 211 5.75 -11.88 -2.50
CA ARG A 211 5.28 -13.10 -1.82
C ARG A 211 3.77 -13.11 -1.70
N THR A 212 3.17 -14.26 -1.88
CA THR A 212 1.74 -14.46 -1.62
C THR A 212 1.48 -15.81 -0.99
N PHE A 213 0.41 -15.91 -0.21
CA PHE A 213 -0.03 -17.21 0.31
C PHE A 213 -0.50 -18.11 -0.83
N ILE A 214 -0.13 -19.38 -0.77
CA ILE A 214 -0.63 -20.40 -1.67
C ILE A 214 -2.04 -20.79 -1.21
N THR A 215 -3.01 -20.63 -2.09
CA THR A 215 -4.41 -21.03 -1.91
C THR A 215 -4.80 -22.16 -2.84
N SER A 216 -4.01 -22.38 -3.90
CA SER A 216 -4.16 -23.49 -4.87
C SER A 216 -3.39 -24.73 -4.40
N ASN A 217 -3.51 -25.83 -5.16
CA ASN A 217 -2.69 -27.02 -4.88
C ASN A 217 -1.20 -26.72 -5.14
N PRO A 218 -0.32 -26.85 -4.13
CA PRO A 218 1.11 -26.57 -4.28
C PRO A 218 1.80 -27.38 -5.40
N ASP A 219 1.37 -28.59 -5.64
CA ASP A 219 2.00 -29.47 -6.65
C ASP A 219 1.78 -28.99 -8.09
N VAL A 220 0.78 -28.16 -8.31
CA VAL A 220 0.52 -27.50 -9.59
C VAL A 220 1.44 -26.30 -9.78
N LEU A 221 1.75 -25.58 -8.71
CA LEU A 221 2.59 -24.37 -8.73
C LEU A 221 4.07 -24.67 -9.06
N VAL A 222 4.53 -25.91 -8.89
CA VAL A 222 5.88 -26.35 -9.30
C VAL A 222 6.12 -26.19 -10.82
N LYS A 223 5.06 -26.06 -11.62
CA LYS A 223 5.13 -25.88 -13.06
C LYS A 223 5.33 -24.43 -13.51
N LEU A 224 5.38 -23.48 -12.58
CA LEU A 224 5.68 -22.09 -12.88
C LEU A 224 7.16 -21.94 -13.31
N PRO A 225 7.51 -20.87 -14.04
CA PRO A 225 8.89 -20.59 -14.42
C PRO A 225 9.85 -20.48 -13.23
N ASP A 226 11.17 -20.58 -13.49
CA ASP A 226 12.23 -20.65 -12.48
C ASP A 226 12.40 -19.36 -11.64
N ASP A 227 11.83 -18.23 -12.09
CA ASP A 227 11.74 -16.98 -11.33
C ASP A 227 10.68 -17.03 -10.21
N PHE A 228 9.93 -18.14 -10.13
CA PHE A 228 9.02 -18.47 -9.04
C PHE A 228 9.56 -19.63 -8.18
N TRP A 229 9.36 -19.54 -6.88
CA TRP A 229 9.67 -20.62 -5.97
C TRP A 229 8.72 -20.65 -4.77
N MET A 230 8.60 -21.80 -4.16
CA MET A 230 7.84 -21.97 -2.93
C MET A 230 8.74 -21.85 -1.71
N ALA A 231 8.27 -21.12 -0.73
CA ALA A 231 8.95 -20.93 0.55
C ALA A 231 8.10 -21.45 1.71
N ASN A 232 8.75 -21.71 2.87
CA ASN A 232 8.14 -22.13 4.12
C ASN A 232 7.20 -23.34 3.96
N SER A 233 7.78 -24.49 3.66
CA SER A 233 7.03 -25.74 3.53
C SER A 233 5.82 -25.62 2.60
N LYS A 234 6.01 -24.91 1.47
CA LYS A 234 4.99 -24.65 0.45
C LYS A 234 3.82 -23.73 0.92
N ALA A 235 4.02 -22.91 1.95
CA ALA A 235 2.98 -21.97 2.40
C ALA A 235 2.92 -20.69 1.56
N PHE A 236 4.04 -20.32 0.91
CA PHE A 236 4.16 -19.11 0.11
C PHE A 236 4.68 -19.39 -1.28
N LEU A 237 4.08 -18.73 -2.27
CA LEU A 237 4.67 -18.54 -3.59
C LEU A 237 5.44 -17.22 -3.58
N CYS A 238 6.70 -17.29 -4.00
CA CYS A 238 7.60 -16.14 -4.14
C CYS A 238 7.94 -15.93 -5.62
N HIS A 239 8.18 -14.69 -5.99
CA HIS A 239 8.68 -14.29 -7.30
C HIS A 239 9.73 -13.20 -7.12
N LYS A 240 10.80 -13.22 -7.91
CA LYS A 240 11.82 -12.17 -7.95
C LYS A 240 11.92 -11.61 -9.36
N GLY A 241 11.94 -10.29 -9.46
CA GLY A 241 12.13 -9.62 -10.73
C GLY A 241 10.95 -8.75 -11.16
N SER A 242 10.99 -8.27 -12.40
CA SER A 242 9.93 -7.47 -13.01
C SER A 242 8.67 -8.30 -13.26
N PHE A 243 7.50 -7.73 -12.95
CA PHE A 243 6.21 -8.38 -13.14
C PHE A 243 5.18 -7.37 -13.64
N ASP A 244 5.22 -7.11 -14.94
CA ASP A 244 4.37 -6.14 -15.64
C ASP A 244 3.07 -6.77 -16.18
N ASP A 245 2.27 -5.97 -16.86
CA ASP A 245 0.99 -6.35 -17.47
C ASP A 245 1.16 -7.46 -18.52
N THR A 246 2.22 -7.40 -19.30
CA THR A 246 2.53 -8.37 -20.36
C THR A 246 2.87 -9.73 -19.74
N ARG A 247 3.82 -9.72 -18.81
CA ARG A 247 4.25 -10.93 -18.10
C ARG A 247 3.09 -11.59 -17.33
N TYR A 248 2.25 -10.78 -16.66
CA TYR A 248 1.05 -11.29 -15.99
C TYR A 248 0.10 -11.97 -16.96
N THR A 249 -0.20 -11.32 -18.10
CA THR A 249 -1.14 -11.85 -19.08
C THR A 249 -0.64 -13.18 -19.69
N GLU A 250 0.64 -13.24 -20.06
CA GLU A 250 1.26 -14.46 -20.57
C GLU A 250 1.19 -15.61 -19.57
N LEU A 251 1.53 -15.34 -18.31
CA LEU A 251 1.54 -16.36 -17.27
C LEU A 251 0.13 -16.87 -16.92
N VAL A 252 -0.87 -15.99 -16.87
CA VAL A 252 -2.25 -16.41 -16.58
C VAL A 252 -2.81 -17.28 -17.72
N VAL A 253 -2.45 -17.00 -18.98
CA VAL A 253 -2.83 -17.81 -20.13
C VAL A 253 -2.15 -19.17 -20.09
N ALA A 254 -0.84 -19.20 -19.79
CA ALA A 254 -0.06 -20.43 -19.74
C ALA A 254 -0.36 -21.28 -18.49
N HIS A 255 -0.71 -20.63 -17.37
CA HIS A 255 -0.90 -21.26 -16.06
C HIS A 255 -2.23 -20.82 -15.40
N PRO A 256 -3.40 -21.11 -15.99
CA PRO A 256 -4.69 -20.63 -15.49
C PRO A 256 -5.03 -21.11 -14.07
N TRP A 257 -4.45 -22.21 -13.64
CA TRP A 257 -4.60 -22.74 -12.28
C TRP A 257 -3.88 -21.94 -11.18
N ALA A 258 -2.89 -21.11 -11.54
CA ALA A 258 -2.15 -20.24 -10.63
C ALA A 258 -2.65 -18.78 -10.67
N ARG A 259 -3.80 -18.54 -11.33
CA ARG A 259 -4.32 -17.20 -11.59
C ARG A 259 -4.40 -16.32 -10.34
N ASP A 260 -4.86 -16.86 -9.22
CA ASP A 260 -5.08 -16.10 -8.00
C ASP A 260 -3.75 -15.70 -7.33
N GLU A 261 -2.76 -16.59 -7.33
CA GLU A 261 -1.41 -16.30 -6.84
C GLU A 261 -0.69 -15.30 -7.74
N LEU A 262 -0.74 -15.50 -9.06
CA LEU A 262 -0.18 -14.61 -10.06
C LEU A 262 -0.80 -13.22 -9.96
N PHE A 263 -2.12 -13.12 -9.79
CA PHE A 263 -2.80 -11.85 -9.61
C PHE A 263 -2.33 -11.11 -8.35
N ARG A 264 -2.18 -11.82 -7.22
CA ARG A 264 -1.70 -11.19 -5.98
C ARG A 264 -0.24 -10.71 -6.07
N ILE A 265 0.63 -11.42 -6.80
CA ILE A 265 2.00 -10.98 -7.09
C ILE A 265 1.99 -9.77 -8.02
N TYR A 266 1.17 -9.81 -9.07
CA TYR A 266 0.98 -8.70 -10.00
C TYR A 266 0.49 -7.43 -9.30
N GLU A 267 -0.51 -7.54 -8.43
CA GLU A 267 -0.97 -6.41 -7.64
C GLU A 267 0.14 -5.81 -6.76
N GLN A 268 1.04 -6.61 -6.21
CA GLN A 268 2.21 -6.11 -5.46
C GLN A 268 3.20 -5.33 -6.35
N SER A 269 3.18 -5.59 -7.65
CA SER A 269 4.06 -4.95 -8.64
C SER A 269 3.48 -3.65 -9.21
N ARG A 270 2.48 -3.05 -8.59
CA ARG A 270 1.79 -1.85 -9.07
C ARG A 270 1.66 -0.79 -8.00
N ALA A 271 1.72 0.48 -8.42
CA ALA A 271 1.34 1.59 -7.56
C ALA A 271 -0.19 1.65 -7.37
N VAL A 272 -0.62 2.20 -6.24
CA VAL A 272 -2.03 2.45 -5.94
C VAL A 272 -2.34 3.94 -6.04
N CYS A 273 -3.24 4.31 -6.95
CA CYS A 273 -3.79 5.66 -6.98
C CYS A 273 -4.95 5.78 -5.99
N CYS A 274 -4.92 6.80 -5.14
CA CYS A 274 -5.95 7.04 -4.13
C CYS A 274 -6.24 8.53 -3.93
N SER A 275 -7.40 8.82 -3.34
CA SER A 275 -7.78 10.16 -2.88
C SER A 275 -8.27 10.10 -1.45
N ALA A 276 -7.60 10.81 -0.56
CA ALA A 276 -8.06 11.03 0.81
C ALA A 276 -9.36 11.85 0.84
N LYS A 277 -9.46 12.86 -0.03
CA LYS A 277 -10.61 13.76 -0.14
C LYS A 277 -11.91 13.00 -0.46
N TYR A 278 -11.85 12.08 -1.41
CA TYR A 278 -13.02 11.32 -1.89
C TYR A 278 -13.11 9.91 -1.31
N ALA A 279 -12.22 9.53 -0.38
CA ALA A 279 -12.09 8.17 0.14
C ALA A 279 -11.93 7.10 -0.97
N PHE A 280 -11.34 7.50 -2.12
CA PHE A 280 -11.17 6.64 -3.27
C PHE A 280 -9.96 5.72 -3.05
N ASN A 281 -10.13 4.42 -3.32
CA ASN A 281 -9.12 3.37 -3.24
C ASN A 281 -8.37 3.26 -1.88
N LEU A 282 -8.90 3.81 -0.80
CA LEU A 282 -8.28 3.68 0.52
C LEU A 282 -8.18 2.21 0.97
N ASN A 283 -9.15 1.38 0.58
CA ASN A 283 -9.10 -0.06 0.87
C ASN A 283 -8.01 -0.76 0.09
N ALA A 284 -7.71 -0.33 -1.15
CA ALA A 284 -6.59 -0.85 -1.92
C ALA A 284 -5.25 -0.51 -1.23
N VAL A 285 -5.11 0.71 -0.68
CA VAL A 285 -3.93 1.09 0.12
C VAL A 285 -3.81 0.22 1.36
N LYS A 286 -4.93 -0.01 2.10
CA LYS A 286 -4.95 -0.93 3.26
C LYS A 286 -4.56 -2.35 2.86
N ALA A 287 -5.05 -2.84 1.72
CA ALA A 287 -4.70 -4.16 1.20
C ALA A 287 -3.19 -4.27 0.91
N LYS A 288 -2.62 -3.23 0.30
CA LYS A 288 -1.17 -3.15 0.05
C LYS A 288 -0.35 -3.12 1.33
N LEU A 289 -0.78 -2.37 2.34
CA LEU A 289 -0.15 -2.38 3.66
C LEU A 289 -0.05 -3.80 4.22
N ALA A 290 -1.13 -4.57 4.09
CA ALA A 290 -1.14 -5.96 4.54
C ALA A 290 -0.26 -6.89 3.70
N GLN A 291 -0.32 -6.76 2.37
CA GLN A 291 0.40 -7.62 1.44
C GLN A 291 1.92 -7.42 1.49
N ASN A 292 2.36 -6.16 1.70
CA ASN A 292 3.79 -5.82 1.75
C ASN A 292 4.35 -5.84 3.18
N SER A 293 3.52 -6.13 4.20
CA SER A 293 4.01 -6.29 5.57
C SER A 293 4.79 -7.57 5.72
N GLU A 294 5.94 -7.52 6.37
CA GLU A 294 6.67 -8.72 6.74
C GLU A 294 6.18 -9.30 8.07
N GLY A 295 6.31 -10.60 8.18
CA GLY A 295 6.13 -11.32 9.42
C GLY A 295 4.68 -11.55 9.83
N ALA A 296 4.45 -11.68 11.13
CA ALA A 296 3.13 -11.87 11.71
C ALA A 296 2.18 -10.68 11.49
N ALA A 297 2.71 -9.51 11.09
CA ALA A 297 1.93 -8.35 10.69
C ALA A 297 0.99 -8.65 9.51
N MET A 298 1.46 -9.42 8.53
CA MET A 298 0.64 -9.86 7.39
C MET A 298 -0.57 -10.72 7.82
N LEU A 299 -0.39 -11.62 8.80
CA LEU A 299 -1.48 -12.46 9.31
C LEU A 299 -2.52 -11.65 10.10
N ARG A 300 -2.09 -10.56 10.74
CA ARG A 300 -2.95 -9.69 11.54
C ARG A 300 -3.78 -8.77 10.66
N PHE A 301 -3.14 -8.12 9.71
CA PHE A 301 -3.76 -7.12 8.86
C PHE A 301 -4.63 -7.73 7.74
N GLY A 302 -4.27 -8.89 7.20
CA GLY A 302 -5.01 -9.56 6.12
C GLY A 302 -6.46 -9.91 6.45
N ARG A 303 -6.81 -10.07 7.73
CA ARG A 303 -8.20 -10.30 8.17
C ARG A 303 -9.03 -9.02 8.28
N SER A 304 -8.39 -7.86 8.43
CA SER A 304 -9.08 -6.59 8.66
C SER A 304 -9.63 -5.95 7.38
N ILE A 305 -9.06 -6.30 6.21
CA ILE A 305 -9.36 -5.66 4.93
C ILE A 305 -10.73 -6.04 4.39
N SER A 306 -11.22 -7.25 4.72
CA SER A 306 -12.43 -7.81 4.12
C SER A 306 -13.75 -7.10 4.52
N LYS A 307 -13.75 -6.16 5.47
CA LYS A 307 -14.96 -5.57 6.04
C LYS A 307 -15.14 -4.06 5.88
N ALA A 308 -14.12 -3.31 5.47
CA ALA A 308 -14.21 -1.84 5.38
C ALA A 308 -14.38 -1.37 3.94
N GLY A 309 -15.62 -1.07 3.52
CA GLY A 309 -15.88 -0.40 2.26
C GLY A 309 -15.38 1.06 2.29
N SER A 310 -14.81 1.57 1.18
CA SER A 310 -14.56 3.00 1.00
C SER A 310 -15.88 3.68 0.71
N THR A 311 -16.58 4.14 1.75
CA THR A 311 -17.84 4.88 1.61
C THR A 311 -17.72 6.25 2.26
N LEU A 312 -18.30 7.25 1.60
CA LEU A 312 -18.48 8.59 2.16
C LEU A 312 -19.92 8.73 2.64
N ALA A 313 -20.10 9.42 3.77
CA ALA A 313 -21.43 9.83 4.19
C ALA A 313 -22.00 10.84 3.18
N TRP A 314 -23.31 10.75 2.90
CA TRP A 314 -23.99 11.63 1.96
C TRP A 314 -23.82 13.12 2.30
N SER A 315 -23.89 13.47 3.58
CA SER A 315 -23.64 14.83 4.06
C SER A 315 -22.25 15.37 3.66
N LYS A 316 -21.23 14.51 3.69
CA LYS A 316 -19.86 14.88 3.28
C LYS A 316 -19.75 15.07 1.77
N VAL A 317 -20.47 14.26 0.99
CA VAL A 317 -20.50 14.38 -0.48
C VAL A 317 -21.16 15.71 -0.90
N LYS A 318 -22.25 16.10 -0.25
CA LYS A 318 -22.89 17.41 -0.48
C LYS A 318 -21.93 18.57 -0.24
N ALA A 319 -21.15 18.51 0.85
CA ALA A 319 -20.16 19.53 1.18
C ALA A 319 -18.98 19.61 0.18
N LEU A 320 -18.75 18.56 -0.64
CA LEU A 320 -17.70 18.55 -1.65
C LEU A 320 -18.12 19.24 -2.97
N GLY A 321 -19.39 19.63 -3.13
CA GLY A 321 -19.88 20.36 -4.29
C GLY A 321 -19.76 19.60 -5.62
N LEU A 322 -20.02 18.30 -5.63
CA LEU A 322 -19.78 17.42 -6.78
C LEU A 322 -21.07 17.21 -7.60
N PRO A 323 -21.03 17.41 -8.93
CA PRO A 323 -22.23 17.62 -9.72
C PRO A 323 -22.91 16.36 -10.30
N VAL A 324 -22.31 15.16 -10.17
CA VAL A 324 -22.84 13.96 -10.84
C VAL A 324 -22.99 12.79 -9.88
N PHE A 325 -24.21 12.31 -9.72
CA PHE A 325 -24.56 11.18 -8.87
C PHE A 325 -25.21 10.06 -9.67
N PHE A 326 -24.90 8.84 -9.33
CA PHE A 326 -25.56 7.65 -9.84
C PHE A 326 -26.23 6.92 -8.68
N ASP A 327 -27.56 6.78 -8.73
CA ASP A 327 -28.33 6.02 -7.74
C ASP A 327 -28.40 4.54 -8.16
N ARG A 328 -27.81 3.66 -7.38
CA ARG A 328 -27.81 2.21 -7.65
C ARG A 328 -29.19 1.57 -7.51
N LYS A 329 -30.09 2.15 -6.72
CA LYS A 329 -31.45 1.61 -6.57
C LYS A 329 -32.33 1.89 -7.79
N THR A 330 -32.16 3.07 -8.37
CA THR A 330 -32.96 3.51 -9.53
C THR A 330 -32.21 3.31 -10.85
N ASN A 331 -30.93 3.01 -10.79
CA ASN A 331 -30.02 2.91 -11.94
C ASN A 331 -30.00 4.18 -12.81
N GLN A 332 -30.25 5.34 -12.19
CA GLN A 332 -30.32 6.63 -12.86
C GLN A 332 -29.15 7.53 -12.46
N VAL A 333 -28.67 8.32 -13.42
CA VAL A 333 -27.74 9.43 -13.16
C VAL A 333 -28.58 10.59 -12.63
N ILE A 334 -28.31 11.02 -11.40
CA ILE A 334 -28.96 12.14 -10.76
C ILE A 334 -28.03 13.34 -10.84
N PHE A 335 -28.48 14.38 -11.53
CA PHE A 335 -27.88 15.71 -11.43
C PHE A 335 -28.56 16.43 -10.26
N ASP A 336 -27.89 16.53 -9.15
CA ASP A 336 -28.43 17.27 -8.00
C ASP A 336 -27.82 18.67 -8.01
N VAL A 337 -28.48 19.59 -8.71
CA VAL A 337 -28.05 20.99 -8.79
C VAL A 337 -28.26 21.69 -7.43
N GLU A 338 -29.20 21.21 -6.61
CA GLU A 338 -29.48 21.76 -5.27
C GLU A 338 -28.49 21.26 -4.20
N ALA A 339 -27.70 20.24 -4.49
CA ALA A 339 -26.61 19.77 -3.60
C ALA A 339 -25.36 20.65 -3.69
N ILE A 340 -25.40 21.69 -4.53
CA ILE A 340 -24.28 22.63 -4.76
C ILE A 340 -24.45 23.89 -3.91
N ASP A 341 -25.63 24.14 -3.29
CA ASP A 341 -25.86 25.27 -2.38
C ASP A 341 -25.40 25.02 -0.94
#